data_97419c0ede87eef6f6d6f6a3995df8ea
#
_entry.id   97419c0ede87eef6f6d6f6a3995df8ea
#
_cell.length_a   1.000
_cell.length_b   1.000
_cell.length_c   1.000
_cell.angle_alpha   90.00
_cell.angle_beta   90.00
_cell.angle_gamma   90.00
#
_symmetry.space_group_name_H-M   'P 1'
#
loop_
_entity.id
_entity.type
_entity.pdbx_description
1 polymer ?
#
loop_
_entity_poly.entity_id
_entity_poly.type
_entity_poly.pdbx_seq_one_letter_code
_entity_poly.pdbx_strand_id
1 'polypeptide(L)'
;MFNSISIQICSLVYVVMLIVVYLYKRKYNSLENGIYKVMLINTLFILILDLMSIFTIKNYVNYTFINGVFTRGFLILVGFWFGLFLLYTMVCEYKENFKCFKDALKATKGVKVWLGMMVLMMAGTIYFPAEYSVTDIFMYGEAFNFTYYASVFMSAISLVILTVNRKKISGSRWIPMMLFLLSLLIVFSVQFLCQNLLIISSGIAVVTVFMYFIWLIPTFGTSMNLMPLGKKRKMQTGLRRTFWLV
;
A
#
# COMPACT_ATOMS: atom_id res chain seq x y z
N MET A 1 -15.63 12.41 -15.52
CA MET A 1 -15.16 13.27 -14.42
C MET A 1 -15.85 12.96 -13.09
N PHE A 2 -17.18 13.09 -12.94
CA PHE A 2 -17.87 12.76 -11.67
C PHE A 2 -17.57 11.36 -11.15
N ASN A 3 -17.49 10.36 -12.02
CA ASN A 3 -17.24 8.97 -11.61
C ASN A 3 -15.86 8.76 -10.96
N SER A 4 -14.82 9.44 -11.44
CA SER A 4 -13.46 9.28 -10.88
C SER A 4 -13.36 9.87 -9.46
N ILE A 5 -13.89 11.06 -9.23
CA ILE A 5 -13.92 11.72 -7.92
C ILE A 5 -14.75 10.90 -6.92
N SER A 6 -15.90 10.37 -7.36
CA SER A 6 -16.75 9.53 -6.50
C SER A 6 -16.02 8.27 -6.02
N ILE A 7 -15.25 7.61 -6.90
CA ILE A 7 -14.44 6.43 -6.54
C ILE A 7 -13.39 6.79 -5.49
N GLN A 8 -12.71 7.93 -5.64
CA GLN A 8 -11.70 8.39 -4.69
C GLN A 8 -12.30 8.72 -3.31
N ILE A 9 -13.48 9.40 -3.29
CA ILE A 9 -14.19 9.70 -2.04
C ILE A 9 -14.62 8.40 -1.35
N CYS A 10 -15.17 7.43 -2.08
CA CYS A 10 -15.50 6.12 -1.52
C CYS A 10 -14.27 5.43 -0.96
N SER A 11 -13.15 5.44 -1.68
CA SER A 11 -11.88 4.86 -1.23
C SER A 11 -11.37 5.53 0.04
N LEU A 12 -11.50 6.86 0.15
CA LEU A 12 -11.15 7.61 1.34
C LEU A 12 -11.97 7.16 2.56
N VAL A 13 -13.30 7.03 2.41
CA VAL A 13 -14.18 6.55 3.47
C VAL A 13 -13.78 5.14 3.93
N TYR A 14 -13.50 4.23 2.99
CA TYR A 14 -13.05 2.86 3.32
C TYR A 14 -11.72 2.86 4.08
N VAL A 15 -10.75 3.67 3.68
CA VAL A 15 -9.46 3.76 4.36
C VAL A 15 -9.60 4.34 5.76
N VAL A 16 -10.45 5.38 5.94
CA VAL A 16 -10.74 5.94 7.27
C VAL A 16 -11.40 4.90 8.17
N MET A 17 -12.41 4.18 7.68
CA MET A 17 -13.02 3.08 8.43
C MET A 17 -12.00 2.00 8.81
N LEU A 18 -11.11 1.64 7.89
CA LEU A 18 -10.06 0.67 8.15
C LEU A 18 -9.08 1.16 9.23
N ILE A 19 -8.73 2.45 9.24
CA ILE A 19 -7.89 3.05 10.28
C ILE A 19 -8.56 2.90 11.66
N VAL A 20 -9.86 3.22 11.76
CA VAL A 20 -10.62 3.08 13.00
C VAL A 20 -10.59 1.64 13.50
N VAL A 21 -10.90 0.67 12.62
CA VAL A 21 -10.88 -0.76 12.95
C VAL A 21 -9.47 -1.22 13.36
N TYR A 22 -8.44 -0.75 12.64
CA TYR A 22 -7.05 -1.07 12.95
C TYR A 22 -6.61 -0.51 14.32
N LEU A 23 -7.05 0.70 14.68
CA LEU A 23 -6.74 1.32 15.98
C LEU A 23 -7.43 0.61 17.14
N TYR A 24 -8.64 0.07 16.93
CA TYR A 24 -9.41 -0.62 17.96
C TYR A 24 -8.85 -2.02 18.28
N LYS A 25 -8.11 -2.63 17.37
CA LYS A 25 -7.58 -3.97 17.53
C LYS A 25 -6.30 -3.99 18.38
N ARG A 26 -6.16 -5.00 19.27
CA ARG A 26 -4.92 -5.25 20.01
C ARG A 26 -3.74 -5.45 19.05
N LYS A 27 -2.69 -4.66 19.21
CA LYS A 27 -1.50 -4.66 18.34
C LYS A 27 -0.44 -5.60 18.89
N TYR A 28 0.14 -6.43 18.01
CA TYR A 28 1.38 -7.10 18.28
C TYR A 28 2.54 -6.18 17.91
N ASN A 29 3.53 -6.03 18.79
CA ASN A 29 4.74 -5.27 18.52
C ASN A 29 5.65 -6.09 17.58
N SER A 30 5.39 -6.01 16.28
CA SER A 30 6.25 -6.56 15.24
C SER A 30 6.57 -5.48 14.20
N LEU A 31 7.73 -5.60 13.56
CA LEU A 31 8.13 -4.68 12.49
C LEU A 31 7.14 -4.72 11.32
N GLU A 32 6.63 -5.90 10.95
CA GLU A 32 5.59 -6.09 9.94
C GLU A 32 4.36 -5.20 10.21
N ASN A 33 3.89 -5.21 11.46
CA ASN A 33 2.75 -4.39 11.88
C ASN A 33 3.08 -2.90 11.83
N GLY A 34 4.32 -2.52 12.18
CA GLY A 34 4.81 -1.16 12.05
C GLY A 34 4.81 -0.66 10.61
N ILE A 35 5.30 -1.48 9.67
CA ILE A 35 5.32 -1.16 8.23
C ILE A 35 3.88 -1.02 7.71
N TYR A 36 3.01 -1.97 8.04
CA TYR A 36 1.60 -1.91 7.62
C TYR A 36 0.91 -0.64 8.14
N LYS A 37 1.14 -0.25 9.39
CA LYS A 37 0.64 1.00 9.96
C LYS A 37 1.06 2.22 9.14
N VAL A 38 2.35 2.28 8.76
CA VAL A 38 2.88 3.38 7.94
C VAL A 38 2.24 3.36 6.55
N MET A 39 2.09 2.17 5.91
CA MET A 39 1.39 2.03 4.63
C MET A 39 -0.04 2.54 4.69
N LEU A 40 -0.78 2.20 5.75
CA LEU A 40 -2.17 2.62 5.93
C LEU A 40 -2.30 4.15 6.06
N ILE A 41 -1.43 4.78 6.85
CA ILE A 41 -1.38 6.24 7.00
C ILE A 41 -0.97 6.89 5.68
N ASN A 42 0.03 6.33 5.00
CA ASN A 42 0.49 6.82 3.70
C ASN A 42 -0.64 6.76 2.64
N THR A 43 -1.43 5.68 2.62
CA THR A 43 -2.59 5.55 1.72
C THR A 43 -3.63 6.64 1.97
N LEU A 44 -3.88 7.00 3.23
CA LEU A 44 -4.77 8.12 3.56
C LEU A 44 -4.24 9.44 2.96
N PHE A 45 -2.96 9.72 3.13
CA PHE A 45 -2.35 10.93 2.56
C PHE A 45 -2.33 10.93 1.03
N ILE A 46 -2.10 9.77 0.39
CA ILE A 46 -2.21 9.61 -1.08
C ILE A 46 -3.59 10.07 -1.55
N LEU A 47 -4.66 9.56 -0.94
CA LEU A 47 -6.04 9.90 -1.33
C LEU A 47 -6.35 11.39 -1.10
N ILE A 48 -5.89 11.96 0.00
CA ILE A 48 -6.09 13.40 0.29
C ILE A 48 -5.34 14.25 -0.75
N LEU A 49 -4.06 13.96 -1.01
CA LEU A 49 -3.28 14.73 -1.98
C LEU A 49 -3.78 14.56 -3.41
N ASP A 50 -4.30 13.38 -3.77
CA ASP A 50 -4.92 13.15 -5.07
C ASP A 50 -6.17 14.01 -5.25
N LEU A 51 -7.07 14.05 -4.28
CA LEU A 51 -8.25 14.94 -4.29
C LEU A 51 -7.85 16.42 -4.36
N MET A 52 -6.83 16.82 -3.59
CA MET A 52 -6.33 18.20 -3.60
C MET A 52 -5.67 18.54 -4.94
N SER A 53 -4.94 17.59 -5.56
CA SER A 53 -4.32 17.81 -6.87
C SER A 53 -5.37 18.03 -7.96
N ILE A 54 -6.46 17.25 -7.97
CA ILE A 54 -7.58 17.42 -8.91
C ILE A 54 -8.17 18.82 -8.78
N PHE A 55 -8.40 19.27 -7.54
CA PHE A 55 -8.96 20.60 -7.28
C PHE A 55 -8.01 21.72 -7.74
N THR A 56 -6.71 21.60 -7.47
CA THR A 56 -5.71 22.62 -7.84
C THR A 56 -5.40 22.63 -9.33
N ILE A 57 -5.41 21.47 -10.03
CA ILE A 57 -5.26 21.40 -11.49
C ILE A 57 -6.43 22.12 -12.16
N LYS A 58 -7.67 21.91 -11.70
CA LYS A 58 -8.85 22.59 -12.24
C LYS A 58 -8.75 24.11 -12.12
N ASN A 59 -8.11 24.61 -11.08
CA ASN A 59 -7.91 26.05 -10.84
C ASN A 59 -6.44 26.47 -11.04
N TYR A 60 -5.75 25.84 -12.00
CA TYR A 60 -4.31 25.96 -12.21
C TYR A 60 -3.78 27.39 -12.27
N VAL A 61 -4.51 28.28 -12.95
CA VAL A 61 -4.09 29.70 -13.11
C VAL A 61 -3.90 30.41 -11.76
N ASN A 62 -4.75 30.09 -10.77
CA ASN A 62 -4.73 30.72 -9.46
C ASN A 62 -3.78 30.02 -8.46
N TYR A 63 -3.45 28.75 -8.67
CA TYR A 63 -2.78 27.90 -7.68
C TYR A 63 -1.57 27.13 -8.24
N THR A 64 -0.82 27.71 -9.19
CA THR A 64 0.29 27.03 -9.88
C THR A 64 1.33 26.43 -8.93
N PHE A 65 1.77 27.21 -7.91
CA PHE A 65 2.74 26.73 -6.92
C PHE A 65 2.18 25.61 -6.04
N ILE A 66 0.98 25.83 -5.52
CA ILE A 66 0.31 24.87 -4.64
C ILE A 66 0.01 23.55 -5.38
N ASN A 67 -0.40 23.65 -6.66
CA ASN A 67 -0.57 22.50 -7.53
C ASN A 67 0.72 21.68 -7.66
N GLY A 68 1.85 22.35 -7.90
CA GLY A 68 3.16 21.71 -7.97
C GLY A 68 3.53 20.95 -6.68
N VAL A 69 3.18 21.49 -5.51
CA VAL A 69 3.43 20.84 -4.22
C VAL A 69 2.54 19.62 -4.03
N PHE A 70 1.23 19.72 -4.28
CA PHE A 70 0.30 18.61 -4.07
C PHE A 70 0.55 17.46 -5.04
N THR A 71 0.80 17.76 -6.31
CA THR A 71 1.05 16.74 -7.33
C THR A 71 2.37 16.02 -7.10
N ARG A 72 3.45 16.72 -6.82
CA ARG A 72 4.74 16.08 -6.48
C ARG A 72 4.65 15.31 -5.18
N GLY A 73 3.97 15.86 -4.16
CA GLY A 73 3.70 15.17 -2.91
C GLY A 73 2.94 13.86 -3.14
N PHE A 74 1.91 13.87 -3.98
CA PHE A 74 1.17 12.68 -4.38
C PHE A 74 2.09 11.62 -5.01
N LEU A 75 2.91 12.00 -6.01
CA LEU A 75 3.85 11.08 -6.67
C LEU A 75 4.86 10.47 -5.70
N ILE A 76 5.43 11.29 -4.82
CA ILE A 76 6.39 10.83 -3.80
C ILE A 76 5.73 9.81 -2.87
N LEU A 77 4.49 10.08 -2.43
CA LEU A 77 3.78 9.16 -1.53
C LEU A 77 3.38 7.86 -2.24
N VAL A 78 3.00 7.91 -3.52
CA VAL A 78 2.73 6.70 -4.33
C VAL A 78 4.00 5.84 -4.42
N GLY A 79 5.13 6.41 -4.83
CA GLY A 79 6.37 5.66 -4.89
C GLY A 79 6.83 5.16 -3.51
N PHE A 80 6.64 5.96 -2.45
CA PHE A 80 6.92 5.54 -1.07
C PHE A 80 6.08 4.34 -0.64
N TRP A 81 4.81 4.26 -1.07
CA TRP A 81 3.94 3.12 -0.81
C TRP A 81 4.51 1.83 -1.42
N PHE A 82 4.97 1.87 -2.68
CA PHE A 82 5.61 0.72 -3.34
C PHE A 82 6.92 0.33 -2.65
N GLY A 83 7.69 1.31 -2.22
CA GLY A 83 8.88 1.06 -1.41
C GLY A 83 8.57 0.39 -0.07
N LEU A 84 7.52 0.83 0.61
CA LEU A 84 7.06 0.17 1.85
C LEU A 84 6.56 -1.25 1.60
N PHE A 85 5.87 -1.50 0.48
CA PHE A 85 5.45 -2.84 0.09
C PHE A 85 6.66 -3.75 -0.17
N LEU A 86 7.68 -3.26 -0.87
CA LEU A 86 8.94 -3.98 -1.08
C LEU A 86 9.63 -4.29 0.27
N LEU A 87 9.69 -3.32 1.18
CA LEU A 87 10.23 -3.53 2.53
C LEU A 87 9.42 -4.58 3.30
N TYR A 88 8.10 -4.54 3.19
CA TYR A 88 7.20 -5.53 3.80
C TYR A 88 7.49 -6.95 3.28
N THR A 89 7.66 -7.12 1.97
CA THR A 89 8.01 -8.43 1.37
C THR A 89 9.34 -8.93 1.85
N MET A 90 10.36 -8.06 1.97
CA MET A 90 11.67 -8.41 2.52
C MET A 90 11.58 -8.85 3.98
N VAL A 91 10.82 -8.15 4.80
CA VAL A 91 10.69 -8.47 6.24
C VAL A 91 9.94 -9.79 6.44
N CYS A 92 8.93 -10.09 5.62
CA CYS A 92 8.18 -11.35 5.68
C CYS A 92 9.04 -12.59 5.35
N GLU A 93 10.17 -12.42 4.64
CA GLU A 93 11.12 -13.49 4.34
C GLU A 93 11.88 -13.95 5.58
N TYR A 94 12.20 -13.01 6.48
CA TYR A 94 13.00 -13.31 7.67
C TYR A 94 12.09 -13.90 8.75
N LYS A 95 12.43 -15.13 9.21
CA LYS A 95 11.74 -15.79 10.34
C LYS A 95 11.99 -15.09 11.68
N GLU A 96 13.01 -14.24 11.74
CA GLU A 96 13.33 -13.46 12.94
C GLU A 96 12.34 -12.29 13.05
N ASN A 97 11.59 -12.26 14.14
CA ASN A 97 10.71 -11.14 14.46
C ASN A 97 11.56 -9.91 14.83
N PHE A 98 11.94 -9.11 13.84
CA PHE A 98 12.58 -7.83 14.11
C PHE A 98 11.62 -6.94 14.93
N LYS A 99 12.11 -6.49 16.09
CA LYS A 99 11.32 -5.59 16.95
C LYS A 99 11.35 -4.15 16.44
N CYS A 100 12.44 -3.76 15.78
CA CYS A 100 12.68 -2.39 15.35
C CYS A 100 13.31 -2.35 13.95
N PHE A 101 13.04 -1.26 13.21
CA PHE A 101 13.63 -0.99 11.89
C PHE A 101 15.18 -0.93 11.94
N LYS A 102 15.74 -0.42 13.06
CA LYS A 102 17.19 -0.37 13.26
C LYS A 102 17.84 -1.76 13.26
N ASP A 103 17.14 -2.77 13.79
CA ASP A 103 17.64 -4.15 13.82
C ASP A 103 17.65 -4.74 12.39
N ALA A 104 16.58 -4.51 11.62
CA ALA A 104 16.52 -4.91 10.22
C ALA A 104 17.60 -4.23 9.36
N LEU A 105 17.84 -2.93 9.58
CA LEU A 105 18.88 -2.17 8.87
C LEU A 105 20.31 -2.69 9.15
N LYS A 106 20.56 -3.14 10.38
CA LYS A 106 21.87 -3.72 10.74
C LYS A 106 22.02 -5.14 10.20
N ALA A 107 20.96 -5.94 10.26
CA ALA A 107 21.00 -7.35 9.90
C ALA A 107 21.04 -7.60 8.40
N THR A 108 20.44 -6.72 7.57
CA THR A 108 20.23 -7.01 6.16
C THR A 108 20.80 -5.95 5.22
N LYS A 109 21.64 -6.39 4.27
CA LYS A 109 22.14 -5.53 3.19
C LYS A 109 20.99 -5.03 2.29
N GLY A 110 19.95 -5.85 2.10
CA GLY A 110 18.78 -5.51 1.27
C GLY A 110 18.04 -4.26 1.75
N VAL A 111 17.88 -4.07 3.06
CA VAL A 111 17.23 -2.87 3.63
C VAL A 111 18.05 -1.61 3.37
N LYS A 112 19.38 -1.69 3.34
CA LYS A 112 20.24 -0.55 2.98
C LYS A 112 20.10 -0.17 1.50
N VAL A 113 20.05 -1.17 0.61
CA VAL A 113 19.81 -0.97 -0.82
C VAL A 113 18.42 -0.37 -1.04
N TRP A 114 17.40 -0.88 -0.34
CA TRP A 114 16.06 -0.32 -0.36
C TRP A 114 16.04 1.16 0.02
N LEU A 115 16.75 1.56 1.08
CA LEU A 115 16.84 2.96 1.49
C LEU A 115 17.45 3.84 0.40
N GLY A 116 18.53 3.38 -0.25
CA GLY A 116 19.16 4.06 -1.39
C GLY A 116 18.20 4.24 -2.57
N MET A 117 17.43 3.19 -2.91
CA MET A 117 16.41 3.25 -3.95
C MET A 117 15.31 4.28 -3.63
N MET A 118 14.87 4.35 -2.37
CA MET A 118 13.87 5.33 -1.93
C MET A 118 14.36 6.77 -2.07
N VAL A 119 15.62 7.04 -1.67
CA VAL A 119 16.23 8.38 -1.81
C VAL A 119 16.35 8.76 -3.29
N LEU A 120 16.80 7.84 -4.15
CA LEU A 120 16.89 8.07 -5.59
C LEU A 120 15.52 8.36 -6.22
N MET A 121 14.49 7.61 -5.84
CA MET A 121 13.13 7.81 -6.33
C MET A 121 12.60 9.19 -5.91
N MET A 122 12.77 9.58 -4.65
CA MET A 122 12.33 10.89 -4.17
C MET A 122 13.07 12.03 -4.90
N ALA A 123 14.39 11.92 -5.03
CA ALA A 123 15.21 12.90 -5.72
C ALA A 123 14.81 13.05 -7.20
N GLY A 124 14.60 11.93 -7.91
CA GLY A 124 14.15 11.94 -9.31
C GLY A 124 12.76 12.57 -9.47
N THR A 125 11.80 12.22 -8.61
CA THR A 125 10.45 12.82 -8.67
C THR A 125 10.47 14.34 -8.45
N ILE A 126 11.40 14.85 -7.63
CA ILE A 126 11.56 16.29 -7.42
C ILE A 126 12.26 16.97 -8.59
N TYR A 127 13.28 16.29 -9.17
CA TYR A 127 14.12 16.84 -10.22
C TYR A 127 13.39 16.95 -11.57
N PHE A 128 12.62 15.94 -11.96
CA PHE A 128 11.96 15.91 -13.25
C PHE A 128 10.79 16.90 -13.33
N PRO A 129 10.54 17.50 -14.52
CA PRO A 129 9.40 18.38 -14.72
C PRO A 129 8.08 17.61 -14.67
N ALA A 130 7.07 18.27 -14.10
CA ALA A 130 5.69 17.80 -14.09
C ALA A 130 4.84 18.74 -14.93
N GLU A 131 4.03 18.18 -15.82
CA GLU A 131 3.13 18.89 -16.71
C GLU A 131 1.69 18.55 -16.37
N TYR A 132 0.75 19.44 -16.72
CA TYR A 132 -0.65 19.32 -16.31
C TYR A 132 -1.59 19.57 -17.49
N SER A 133 -2.57 18.69 -17.68
CA SER A 133 -3.71 18.93 -18.57
C SER A 133 -4.87 19.51 -17.78
N VAL A 134 -5.22 20.75 -18.05
CA VAL A 134 -6.35 21.43 -17.40
C VAL A 134 -7.68 20.91 -17.96
N THR A 135 -7.72 20.51 -19.24
CA THR A 135 -8.90 19.99 -19.91
C THR A 135 -9.35 18.65 -19.38
N ASP A 136 -8.40 17.73 -19.21
CA ASP A 136 -8.67 16.37 -18.79
C ASP A 136 -8.41 16.15 -17.29
N ILE A 137 -7.87 17.18 -16.61
CA ILE A 137 -7.61 17.22 -15.17
C ILE A 137 -6.72 16.04 -14.72
N PHE A 138 -5.61 15.85 -15.43
CA PHE A 138 -4.59 14.87 -15.03
C PHE A 138 -3.19 15.45 -15.17
N MET A 139 -2.26 14.79 -14.48
CA MET A 139 -0.84 15.11 -14.54
C MET A 139 -0.13 14.14 -15.49
N TYR A 140 0.80 14.67 -16.26
CA TYR A 140 1.67 13.90 -17.15
C TYR A 140 3.10 14.45 -17.08
N GLY A 141 3.98 13.98 -17.96
CA GLY A 141 5.36 14.43 -18.04
C GLY A 141 6.37 13.50 -17.38
N GLU A 142 7.62 13.95 -17.33
CA GLU A 142 8.75 13.11 -16.94
C GLU A 142 8.69 12.67 -15.48
N ALA A 143 8.24 13.53 -14.56
CA ALA A 143 8.10 13.19 -13.14
C ALA A 143 7.10 12.05 -12.92
N PHE A 144 5.96 12.09 -13.65
CA PHE A 144 4.95 11.02 -13.61
C PHE A 144 5.53 9.71 -14.16
N ASN A 145 6.12 9.75 -15.35
CA ASN A 145 6.71 8.58 -16.00
C ASN A 145 7.82 7.96 -15.15
N PHE A 146 8.69 8.79 -14.58
CA PHE A 146 9.76 8.32 -13.70
C PHE A 146 9.22 7.60 -12.46
N THR A 147 8.24 8.19 -11.77
CA THR A 147 7.61 7.57 -10.59
C THR A 147 6.89 6.29 -10.96
N TYR A 148 6.24 6.26 -12.12
CA TYR A 148 5.58 5.09 -12.67
C TYR A 148 6.59 3.94 -12.88
N TYR A 149 7.68 4.17 -13.63
CA TYR A 149 8.71 3.16 -13.89
C TYR A 149 9.40 2.70 -12.60
N ALA A 150 9.69 3.60 -11.67
CA ALA A 150 10.25 3.25 -10.38
C ALA A 150 9.31 2.34 -9.58
N SER A 151 8.00 2.62 -9.58
CA SER A 151 6.98 1.82 -8.89
C SER A 151 6.84 0.43 -9.50
N VAL A 152 6.83 0.33 -10.84
CA VAL A 152 6.81 -0.96 -11.57
C VAL A 152 8.08 -1.76 -11.27
N PHE A 153 9.25 -1.12 -11.25
CA PHE A 153 10.52 -1.76 -10.92
C PHE A 153 10.53 -2.31 -9.49
N MET A 154 10.07 -1.53 -8.50
CA MET A 154 9.93 -2.01 -7.11
C MET A 154 8.95 -3.17 -6.99
N SER A 155 7.84 -3.14 -7.75
CA SER A 155 6.88 -4.23 -7.81
C SER A 155 7.48 -5.50 -8.41
N ALA A 156 8.27 -5.38 -9.48
CA ALA A 156 8.98 -6.49 -10.10
C ALA A 156 9.98 -7.14 -9.13
N ILE A 157 10.76 -6.33 -8.40
CA ILE A 157 11.67 -6.84 -7.36
C ILE A 157 10.87 -7.58 -6.27
N SER A 158 9.74 -7.02 -5.81
CA SER A 158 8.88 -7.66 -4.81
C SER A 158 8.37 -9.01 -5.30
N LEU A 159 7.99 -9.10 -6.58
CA LEU A 159 7.54 -10.35 -7.22
C LEU A 159 8.65 -11.39 -7.27
N VAL A 160 9.88 -11.00 -7.61
CA VAL A 160 11.06 -11.89 -7.61
C VAL A 160 11.32 -12.40 -6.19
N ILE A 161 11.33 -11.52 -5.18
CA ILE A 161 11.54 -11.90 -3.78
C ILE A 161 10.48 -12.90 -3.32
N LEU A 162 9.19 -12.64 -3.60
CA LEU A 162 8.10 -13.52 -3.24
C LEU A 162 8.19 -14.88 -3.92
N THR A 163 8.64 -14.92 -5.19
CA THR A 163 8.75 -16.17 -5.97
C THR A 163 9.92 -17.03 -5.48
N VAL A 164 11.10 -16.41 -5.32
CA VAL A 164 12.30 -17.09 -4.86
C VAL A 164 12.13 -17.63 -3.43
N ASN A 165 11.49 -16.84 -2.56
CA ASN A 165 11.33 -17.19 -1.16
C ASN A 165 9.99 -17.86 -0.81
N ARG A 166 9.29 -18.42 -1.82
CA ARG A 166 7.99 -19.09 -1.65
C ARG A 166 7.96 -20.12 -0.52
N LYS A 167 9.06 -20.90 -0.35
CA LYS A 167 9.16 -21.94 0.67
C LYS A 167 9.36 -21.38 2.11
N LYS A 168 9.84 -20.15 2.24
CA LYS A 168 10.08 -19.51 3.53
C LYS A 168 8.84 -18.80 4.06
N ILE A 169 7.99 -18.29 3.17
CA ILE A 169 6.77 -17.55 3.50
C ILE A 169 5.61 -18.54 3.63
N SER A 170 4.79 -18.38 4.67
CA SER A 170 3.60 -19.20 4.83
C SER A 170 2.67 -19.08 3.62
N GLY A 171 2.13 -20.20 3.12
CA GLY A 171 1.25 -20.23 1.94
C GLY A 171 0.00 -19.35 2.11
N SER A 172 -0.54 -19.24 3.34
CA SER A 172 -1.66 -18.35 3.65
C SER A 172 -1.36 -16.86 3.48
N ARG A 173 -0.07 -16.46 3.52
CA ARG A 173 0.38 -15.09 3.27
C ARG A 173 0.88 -14.91 1.84
N TRP A 174 1.56 -15.91 1.29
CA TRP A 174 2.20 -15.83 -0.02
C TRP A 174 1.19 -15.62 -1.15
N ILE A 175 0.12 -16.46 -1.21
CA ILE A 175 -0.89 -16.38 -2.28
C ILE A 175 -1.55 -15.01 -2.35
N PRO A 176 -2.11 -14.45 -1.25
CA PRO A 176 -2.69 -13.12 -1.28
C PRO A 176 -1.70 -12.03 -1.69
N MET A 177 -0.45 -12.05 -1.19
CA MET A 177 0.57 -11.06 -1.56
C MET A 177 0.87 -11.08 -3.07
N MET A 178 0.95 -12.27 -3.67
CA MET A 178 1.12 -12.43 -5.12
C MET A 178 -0.08 -11.87 -5.90
N LEU A 179 -1.30 -12.22 -5.49
CA LEU A 179 -2.53 -11.74 -6.13
C LEU A 179 -2.63 -10.21 -6.09
N PHE A 180 -2.25 -9.59 -4.97
CA PHE A 180 -2.27 -8.13 -4.85
C PHE A 180 -1.23 -7.46 -5.72
N LEU A 181 -0.03 -8.02 -5.80
CA LEU A 181 0.99 -7.52 -6.70
C LEU A 181 0.54 -7.59 -8.16
N LEU A 182 -0.05 -8.70 -8.57
CA LEU A 182 -0.61 -8.85 -9.91
C LEU A 182 -1.77 -7.88 -10.16
N SER A 183 -2.68 -7.69 -9.20
CA SER A 183 -3.77 -6.72 -9.34
C SER A 183 -3.27 -5.28 -9.46
N LEU A 184 -2.23 -4.90 -8.70
CA LEU A 184 -1.59 -3.60 -8.83
C LEU A 184 -0.94 -3.41 -10.20
N LEU A 185 -0.22 -4.42 -10.72
CA LEU A 185 0.36 -4.36 -12.06
C LEU A 185 -0.71 -4.18 -13.13
N ILE A 186 -1.88 -4.82 -13.00
CA ILE A 186 -3.02 -4.62 -13.89
C ILE A 186 -3.54 -3.17 -13.79
N VAL A 187 -3.76 -2.65 -12.58
CA VAL A 187 -4.20 -1.26 -12.36
C VAL A 187 -3.23 -0.27 -12.98
N PHE A 188 -1.92 -0.49 -12.81
CA PHE A 188 -0.89 0.33 -13.43
C PHE A 188 -0.91 0.25 -14.95
N SER A 189 -1.04 -0.95 -15.52
CA SER A 189 -1.13 -1.11 -16.98
C SER A 189 -2.35 -0.39 -17.55
N VAL A 190 -3.51 -0.49 -16.90
CA VAL A 190 -4.72 0.22 -17.31
C VAL A 190 -4.53 1.74 -17.21
N GLN A 191 -3.93 2.24 -16.13
CA GLN A 191 -3.66 3.67 -15.96
C GLN A 191 -2.68 4.20 -17.01
N PHE A 192 -1.67 3.39 -17.39
CA PHE A 192 -0.71 3.78 -18.44
C PHE A 192 -1.37 3.87 -19.81
N LEU A 193 -2.26 2.94 -20.13
CA LEU A 193 -3.02 2.94 -21.40
C LEU A 193 -4.11 4.01 -21.44
N CYS A 194 -4.73 4.29 -20.29
CA CYS A 194 -5.85 5.21 -20.14
C CYS A 194 -5.52 6.27 -19.09
N GLN A 195 -4.65 7.22 -19.41
CA GLN A 195 -4.14 8.24 -18.48
C GLN A 195 -5.25 9.11 -17.85
N ASN A 196 -6.39 9.25 -18.53
CA ASN A 196 -7.56 10.00 -18.04
C ASN A 196 -8.30 9.30 -16.89
N LEU A 197 -7.99 8.03 -16.62
CA LEU A 197 -8.59 7.27 -15.52
C LEU A 197 -7.72 7.40 -14.27
N LEU A 198 -8.12 8.21 -13.31
CA LEU A 198 -7.42 8.40 -12.04
C LEU A 198 -7.70 7.22 -11.09
N ILE A 199 -7.12 6.03 -11.36
CA ILE A 199 -7.43 4.79 -10.65
C ILE A 199 -6.33 4.38 -9.65
N ILE A 200 -5.12 4.91 -9.77
CA ILE A 200 -3.95 4.46 -8.96
C ILE A 200 -4.22 4.59 -7.47
N SER A 201 -4.70 5.73 -7.01
CA SER A 201 -4.94 5.99 -5.59
C SER A 201 -6.01 5.06 -5.00
N SER A 202 -7.09 4.83 -5.72
CA SER A 202 -8.15 3.90 -5.32
C SER A 202 -7.67 2.45 -5.39
N GLY A 203 -6.87 2.07 -6.38
CA GLY A 203 -6.24 0.74 -6.46
C GLY A 203 -5.34 0.46 -5.27
N ILE A 204 -4.48 1.43 -4.89
CA ILE A 204 -3.64 1.35 -3.69
C ILE A 204 -4.50 1.20 -2.43
N ALA A 205 -5.59 1.96 -2.32
CA ALA A 205 -6.51 1.86 -1.18
C ALA A 205 -7.12 0.47 -1.05
N VAL A 206 -7.63 -0.09 -2.14
CA VAL A 206 -8.20 -1.45 -2.18
C VAL A 206 -7.17 -2.49 -1.74
N VAL A 207 -5.95 -2.44 -2.28
CA VAL A 207 -4.87 -3.37 -1.88
C VAL A 207 -4.51 -3.21 -0.41
N THR A 208 -4.46 -1.99 0.11
CA THR A 208 -4.16 -1.74 1.54
C THR A 208 -5.24 -2.34 2.44
N VAL A 209 -6.52 -2.27 2.04
CA VAL A 209 -7.63 -2.92 2.75
C VAL A 209 -7.47 -4.44 2.74
N PHE A 210 -7.17 -5.02 1.59
CA PHE A 210 -6.96 -6.47 1.49
C PHE A 210 -5.74 -6.96 2.28
N MET A 211 -4.65 -6.20 2.34
CA MET A 211 -3.50 -6.52 3.19
C MET A 211 -3.87 -6.61 4.68
N TYR A 212 -4.85 -5.84 5.14
CA TYR A 212 -5.37 -5.95 6.49
C TYR A 212 -5.93 -7.36 6.78
N PHE A 213 -6.69 -7.91 5.84
CA PHE A 213 -7.23 -9.27 6.00
C PHE A 213 -6.15 -10.34 6.03
N ILE A 214 -5.08 -10.21 5.22
CA ILE A 214 -3.92 -11.12 5.26
C ILE A 214 -3.25 -11.09 6.63
N TRP A 215 -3.10 -9.90 7.18
CA TRP A 215 -2.50 -9.73 8.50
C TRP A 215 -3.41 -10.29 9.62
N LEU A 216 -4.73 -10.24 9.42
CA LEU A 216 -5.72 -10.72 10.39
C LEU A 216 -5.75 -12.25 10.51
N ILE A 217 -5.67 -12.97 9.40
CA ILE A 217 -5.83 -14.44 9.33
C ILE A 217 -4.84 -15.21 10.21
N PRO A 218 -3.51 -14.95 10.20
CA PRO A 218 -2.57 -15.68 11.03
C PRO A 218 -2.74 -15.43 12.54
N THR A 219 -3.21 -14.23 12.91
CA THR A 219 -3.42 -13.89 14.32
C THR A 219 -4.60 -14.65 14.94
N PHE A 220 -5.62 -15.00 14.16
CA PHE A 220 -6.69 -15.88 14.61
C PHE A 220 -6.23 -17.34 14.80
N GLY A 221 -5.41 -17.85 13.88
CA GLY A 221 -4.91 -19.23 13.94
C GLY A 221 -3.98 -19.46 15.14
N THR A 222 -3.07 -18.52 15.44
CA THR A 222 -2.16 -18.61 16.58
C THR A 222 -2.87 -18.42 17.91
N SER A 223 -3.83 -17.53 18.01
CA SER A 223 -4.60 -17.39 19.26
C SER A 223 -5.49 -18.59 19.54
N MET A 224 -6.03 -19.27 18.50
CA MET A 224 -6.76 -20.54 18.67
C MET A 224 -5.83 -21.68 19.10
N ASN A 225 -4.58 -21.70 18.66
CA ASN A 225 -3.63 -22.75 19.05
C ASN A 225 -3.09 -22.61 20.49
N LEU A 226 -3.06 -21.40 21.01
CA LEU A 226 -2.64 -21.10 22.39
C LEU A 226 -3.80 -21.18 23.40
N MET A 227 -5.04 -21.36 22.94
CA MET A 227 -6.19 -21.52 23.86
C MET A 227 -6.24 -22.94 24.48
N PRO A 228 -6.49 -23.03 25.79
CA PRO A 228 -6.79 -24.32 26.43
C PRO A 228 -7.93 -25.05 25.70
N LEU A 229 -7.80 -26.37 25.56
CA LEU A 229 -8.72 -27.23 24.78
C LEU A 229 -10.22 -27.01 25.09
N GLY A 230 -10.57 -26.72 26.36
CA GLY A 230 -11.93 -26.42 26.77
C GLY A 230 -12.52 -25.09 26.22
N LYS A 231 -11.67 -24.06 26.04
CA LYS A 231 -12.06 -22.78 25.42
C LYS A 231 -12.15 -22.88 23.89
N LYS A 232 -11.31 -23.73 23.26
CA LYS A 232 -11.36 -24.02 21.82
C LYS A 232 -12.70 -24.60 21.40
N ARG A 233 -13.21 -25.59 22.15
CA ARG A 233 -14.53 -26.23 21.86
C ARG A 233 -15.69 -25.24 21.96
N LYS A 234 -15.73 -24.40 23.01
CA LYS A 234 -16.80 -23.38 23.16
C LYS A 234 -16.80 -22.32 22.05
N MET A 235 -15.62 -21.93 21.55
CA MET A 235 -15.51 -20.95 20.47
C MET A 235 -15.89 -21.54 19.10
N GLN A 236 -15.52 -22.79 18.83
CA GLN A 236 -15.92 -23.49 17.60
C GLN A 236 -17.43 -23.75 17.54
N THR A 237 -18.06 -24.08 18.66
CA THR A 237 -19.50 -24.23 18.73
C THR A 237 -20.27 -22.92 18.61
N GLY A 238 -19.71 -21.82 19.14
CA GLY A 238 -20.26 -20.47 18.97
C GLY A 238 -20.19 -19.99 17.50
N LEU A 239 -19.03 -20.15 16.83
CA LEU A 239 -18.87 -19.81 15.41
C LEU A 239 -19.78 -20.63 14.49
N ARG A 240 -19.97 -21.94 14.75
CA ARG A 240 -20.93 -22.73 13.98
C ARG A 240 -22.37 -22.24 14.12
N ARG A 241 -22.78 -21.79 15.30
CA ARG A 241 -24.16 -21.27 15.52
C ARG A 241 -24.40 -19.94 14.80
N THR A 242 -23.41 -19.07 14.70
CA THR A 242 -23.54 -17.79 13.98
C THR A 242 -23.56 -17.97 12.46
N PHE A 243 -22.90 -18.98 11.91
CA PHE A 243 -22.89 -19.25 10.46
C PHE A 243 -24.19 -19.87 9.94
N TRP A 244 -25.05 -20.41 10.80
CA TRP A 244 -26.36 -20.99 10.42
C TRP A 244 -27.54 -20.03 10.65
N LEU A 245 -27.28 -18.80 11.10
CA LEU A 245 -28.29 -17.76 11.35
C LEU A 245 -28.24 -16.61 10.36
N VAL A 246 -27.43 -16.72 9.31
CA VAL A 246 -27.36 -15.86 8.12
C VAL A 246 -27.67 -16.70 6.89
#